data_cea3ac5bfe9c93d1abadec06e4b4f7f1
#
_entry.id   cea3ac5bfe9c93d1abadec06e4b4f7f1
#
_cell.length_a   1.000
_cell.length_b   1.000
_cell.length_c   1.000
_cell.angle_alpha   90.00
_cell.angle_beta   90.00
_cell.angle_gamma   90.00
#
_symmetry.space_group_name_H-M   'P 1'
#
loop_
_entity.id
_entity.type
_entity.pdbx_description
1 polymer ?
#
loop_
_entity_poly.entity_id
_entity_poly.type
_entity_poly.pdbx_seq_one_letter_code
_entity_poly.pdbx_strand_id
1 'polypeptide(L)'
;MESRATRIGLGIWVVLVLAFLYVPIFVICLYAFNSSNVQSWPIAGLTTKWFAPTIHNGDMQQALFLSLKAAALATLIALALGSAAAFGVHRFRFFGRESISFLLVLPIALPGIITGMALNSYFVFWKFNFGLWTIVIGHATFCVVVVYNNVVARLRRVPGSLTEASMDLGADGIQTFRYVTFPTISTALISGGLLAFALSFDEVIVTTFTAGAQNTLPIWIFGQIRLGQQLPQVNVVVFLILALTIIPVALAQRLTRESGILRTE
;
A
#
# COMPACT_ATOMS: atom_id res chain seq x y z
N MET A 1 3.01 -37.41 -12.66
CA MET A 1 2.98 -37.69 -11.21
C MET A 1 4.27 -37.19 -10.59
N GLU A 2 4.22 -36.21 -9.69
CA GLU A 2 5.43 -35.72 -8.99
C GLU A 2 5.96 -36.81 -8.05
N SER A 3 7.28 -36.98 -8.04
CA SER A 3 7.91 -37.93 -7.13
C SER A 3 7.75 -37.46 -5.67
N ARG A 4 7.67 -38.41 -4.73
CA ARG A 4 7.59 -38.11 -3.28
C ARG A 4 8.79 -37.26 -2.82
N ALA A 5 9.97 -37.52 -3.39
CA ALA A 5 11.18 -36.74 -3.11
C ALA A 5 11.07 -35.29 -3.58
N THR A 6 10.50 -35.01 -4.76
CA THR A 6 10.26 -33.65 -5.29
C THR A 6 9.30 -32.89 -4.39
N ARG A 7 8.21 -33.52 -3.91
CA ARG A 7 7.24 -32.91 -3.04
C ARG A 7 7.82 -32.56 -1.66
N ILE A 8 8.68 -33.44 -1.11
CA ILE A 8 9.37 -33.17 0.15
C ILE A 8 10.38 -32.03 -0.03
N GLY A 9 11.18 -32.07 -1.13
CA GLY A 9 12.14 -31.00 -1.42
C GLY A 9 11.48 -29.64 -1.58
N LEU A 10 10.37 -29.55 -2.34
CA LEU A 10 9.58 -28.31 -2.46
C LEU A 10 9.01 -27.86 -1.10
N GLY A 11 8.53 -28.80 -0.27
CA GLY A 11 8.06 -28.48 1.08
C GLY A 11 9.14 -27.85 1.96
N ILE A 12 10.35 -28.39 1.94
CA ILE A 12 11.50 -27.83 2.68
C ILE A 12 11.81 -26.41 2.18
N TRP A 13 11.87 -26.20 0.86
CA TRP A 13 12.10 -24.88 0.30
C TRP A 13 11.05 -23.86 0.72
N VAL A 14 9.77 -24.22 0.69
CA VAL A 14 8.67 -23.35 1.16
C VAL A 14 8.86 -22.99 2.63
N VAL A 15 9.19 -23.95 3.49
CA VAL A 15 9.44 -23.70 4.93
C VAL A 15 10.64 -22.77 5.12
N LEU A 16 11.74 -22.98 4.38
CA LEU A 16 12.91 -22.11 4.48
C LEU A 16 12.62 -20.67 4.04
N VAL A 17 11.89 -20.49 2.94
CA VAL A 17 11.47 -19.15 2.47
C VAL A 17 10.55 -18.48 3.50
N LEU A 18 9.58 -19.20 4.03
CA LEU A 18 8.68 -18.66 5.07
C LEU A 18 9.46 -18.31 6.34
N ALA A 19 10.37 -19.19 6.79
CA ALA A 19 11.21 -18.89 7.94
C ALA A 19 12.06 -17.62 7.71
N PHE A 20 12.69 -17.51 6.55
CA PHE A 20 13.47 -16.31 6.20
C PHE A 20 12.64 -15.02 6.24
N LEU A 21 11.40 -15.06 5.80
CA LEU A 21 10.49 -13.89 5.79
C LEU A 21 9.93 -13.57 7.19
N TYR A 22 9.53 -14.60 7.96
CA TYR A 22 8.79 -14.39 9.20
C TYR A 22 9.66 -14.33 10.45
N VAL A 23 10.85 -14.95 10.47
CA VAL A 23 11.74 -14.91 11.65
C VAL A 23 12.13 -13.49 12.02
N PRO A 24 12.55 -12.57 11.11
CA PRO A 24 12.84 -11.19 11.47
C PRO A 24 11.62 -10.46 12.07
N ILE A 25 10.44 -10.70 11.53
CA ILE A 25 9.19 -10.11 12.03
C ILE A 25 8.88 -10.63 13.43
N PHE A 26 9.04 -11.94 13.65
CA PHE A 26 8.87 -12.55 14.95
C PHE A 26 9.85 -12.00 15.99
N VAL A 27 11.11 -11.76 15.61
CA VAL A 27 12.13 -11.15 16.47
C VAL A 27 11.72 -9.75 16.91
N ILE A 28 11.19 -8.91 16.00
CA ILE A 28 10.68 -7.57 16.35
C ILE A 28 9.51 -7.69 17.34
N CYS A 29 8.58 -8.60 17.07
CA CYS A 29 7.47 -8.87 17.99
C CYS A 29 7.96 -9.31 19.38
N LEU A 30 8.98 -10.16 19.43
CA LEU A 30 9.58 -10.60 20.69
C LEU A 30 10.21 -9.42 21.44
N TYR A 31 10.91 -8.53 20.75
CA TYR A 31 11.51 -7.33 21.36
C TYR A 31 10.46 -6.30 21.83
N ALA A 32 9.25 -6.32 21.32
CA ALA A 32 8.15 -5.48 21.85
C ALA A 32 7.83 -5.84 23.32
N PHE A 33 8.12 -7.06 23.72
CA PHE A 33 7.92 -7.55 25.10
C PHE A 33 9.22 -7.63 25.92
N ASN A 34 10.37 -7.22 25.37
CA ASN A 34 11.64 -7.29 26.12
C ASN A 34 11.64 -6.28 27.27
N SER A 35 12.08 -6.72 28.46
CA SER A 35 12.18 -5.86 29.65
C SER A 35 13.35 -4.87 29.58
N SER A 36 14.37 -5.13 28.76
CA SER A 36 15.53 -4.26 28.56
C SER A 36 15.26 -3.18 27.50
N ASN A 37 15.89 -2.01 27.67
CA ASN A 37 15.93 -0.95 26.65
C ASN A 37 16.86 -1.31 25.48
N VAL A 38 17.78 -2.26 25.70
CA VAL A 38 18.78 -2.66 24.72
C VAL A 38 18.28 -3.92 23.99
N GLN A 39 18.39 -3.91 22.68
CA GLN A 39 18.11 -5.06 21.84
C GLN A 39 19.30 -6.02 21.85
N SER A 40 19.40 -6.84 22.87
CA SER A 40 20.43 -7.86 23.02
C SER A 40 19.83 -9.27 23.09
N TRP A 41 20.60 -10.25 22.71
CA TRP A 41 20.25 -11.66 22.83
C TRP A 41 21.14 -12.32 23.88
N PRO A 42 20.58 -13.14 24.80
CA PRO A 42 19.15 -13.44 24.99
C PRO A 42 18.36 -12.26 25.57
N ILE A 43 17.01 -12.26 25.39
CA ILE A 43 16.13 -11.25 25.97
C ILE A 43 16.24 -11.28 27.52
N ALA A 44 16.23 -10.12 28.14
CA ALA A 44 16.40 -10.01 29.60
C ALA A 44 15.18 -10.48 30.39
N GLY A 45 14.01 -10.52 29.80
CA GLY A 45 12.73 -10.95 30.38
C GLY A 45 11.54 -10.42 29.60
N LEU A 46 10.34 -10.88 29.94
CA LEU A 46 9.10 -10.43 29.27
C LEU A 46 8.39 -9.36 30.10
N THR A 47 7.89 -8.33 29.44
CA THR A 47 7.16 -7.22 30.05
C THR A 47 6.20 -6.57 29.07
N THR A 48 5.15 -5.93 29.57
CA THR A 48 4.24 -5.08 28.78
C THR A 48 4.40 -3.60 29.12
N LYS A 49 5.42 -3.22 29.90
CA LYS A 49 5.60 -1.86 30.42
C LYS A 49 5.73 -0.78 29.33
N TRP A 50 6.14 -1.17 28.13
CA TRP A 50 6.34 -0.25 27.00
C TRP A 50 5.06 0.11 26.26
N PHE A 51 3.98 -0.68 26.42
CA PHE A 51 2.75 -0.47 25.66
C PHE A 51 2.04 0.83 26.04
N ALA A 52 1.86 1.07 27.35
CA ALA A 52 1.20 2.29 27.80
C ALA A 52 1.97 3.57 27.42
N PRO A 53 3.29 3.70 27.65
CA PRO A 53 4.05 4.85 27.17
C PRO A 53 4.01 5.04 25.66
N THR A 54 4.00 3.96 24.87
CA THR A 54 3.94 4.01 23.42
C THR A 54 2.59 4.58 22.95
N ILE A 55 1.49 4.06 23.50
CA ILE A 55 0.15 4.50 23.11
C ILE A 55 -0.08 5.98 23.47
N HIS A 56 0.51 6.46 24.57
CA HIS A 56 0.39 7.85 25.00
C HIS A 56 1.50 8.78 24.45
N ASN A 57 2.35 8.29 23.58
CA ASN A 57 3.39 9.10 22.93
C ASN A 57 2.77 10.04 21.90
N GLY A 58 2.75 11.33 22.20
CA GLY A 58 2.13 12.35 21.36
C GLY A 58 2.77 12.46 19.97
N ASP A 59 4.10 12.34 19.87
CA ASP A 59 4.82 12.42 18.60
C ASP A 59 4.47 11.21 17.71
N MET A 60 4.41 10.01 18.29
CA MET A 60 4.01 8.80 17.59
C MET A 60 2.55 8.90 17.10
N GLN A 61 1.64 9.38 17.94
CA GLN A 61 0.23 9.55 17.57
C GLN A 61 0.08 10.55 16.41
N GLN A 62 0.76 11.71 16.48
CA GLN A 62 0.74 12.71 15.42
C GLN A 62 1.29 12.13 14.11
N ALA A 63 2.40 11.40 14.18
CA ALA A 63 3.01 10.73 13.05
C ALA A 63 2.09 9.67 12.43
N LEU A 64 1.42 8.86 13.25
CA LEU A 64 0.44 7.87 12.81
C LEU A 64 -0.76 8.54 12.11
N PHE A 65 -1.32 9.60 12.73
CA PHE A 65 -2.44 10.33 12.16
C PHE A 65 -2.08 10.98 10.82
N LEU A 66 -0.88 11.56 10.73
CA LEU A 66 -0.40 12.15 9.48
C LEU A 66 -0.26 11.09 8.39
N SER A 67 0.33 9.92 8.69
CA SER A 67 0.44 8.80 7.74
C SER A 67 -0.93 8.33 7.26
N LEU A 68 -1.89 8.14 8.16
CA LEU A 68 -3.24 7.71 7.80
C LEU A 68 -3.95 8.73 6.90
N LYS A 69 -3.87 10.02 7.24
CA LYS A 69 -4.45 11.10 6.42
C LYS A 69 -3.79 11.18 5.05
N ALA A 70 -2.45 11.16 4.99
CA ALA A 70 -1.72 11.23 3.74
C ALA A 70 -2.03 10.02 2.84
N ALA A 71 -2.01 8.80 3.39
CA ALA A 71 -2.31 7.59 2.66
C ALA A 71 -3.76 7.57 2.15
N ALA A 72 -4.74 7.96 2.97
CA ALA A 72 -6.14 8.01 2.56
C ALA A 72 -6.36 9.02 1.42
N LEU A 73 -5.83 10.25 1.56
CA LEU A 73 -5.99 11.30 0.55
C LEU A 73 -5.26 10.96 -0.75
N ALA A 74 -4.01 10.46 -0.67
CA ALA A 74 -3.27 10.03 -1.85
C ALA A 74 -3.97 8.88 -2.57
N THR A 75 -4.54 7.92 -1.82
CA THR A 75 -5.33 6.81 -2.39
C THR A 75 -6.59 7.30 -3.08
N LEU A 76 -7.33 8.23 -2.49
CA LEU A 76 -8.52 8.81 -3.11
C LEU A 76 -8.20 9.53 -4.42
N ILE A 77 -7.13 10.33 -4.44
CA ILE A 77 -6.63 10.98 -5.65
C ILE A 77 -6.20 9.94 -6.68
N ALA A 78 -5.48 8.91 -6.24
CA ALA A 78 -5.03 7.83 -7.12
C ALA A 78 -6.21 7.03 -7.72
N LEU A 79 -7.24 6.74 -6.94
CA LEU A 79 -8.46 6.09 -7.43
C LEU A 79 -9.17 6.95 -8.47
N ALA A 80 -9.30 8.25 -8.25
CA ALA A 80 -9.92 9.15 -9.20
C ALA A 80 -9.11 9.29 -10.49
N LEU A 81 -7.84 9.72 -10.38
CA LEU A 81 -6.99 10.01 -11.54
C LEU A 81 -6.53 8.74 -12.27
N GLY A 82 -6.13 7.71 -11.53
CA GLY A 82 -5.67 6.43 -12.10
C GLY A 82 -6.79 5.71 -12.85
N SER A 83 -8.02 5.71 -12.29
CA SER A 83 -9.17 5.13 -12.97
C SER A 83 -9.57 5.94 -14.20
N ALA A 84 -9.63 7.26 -14.10
CA ALA A 84 -9.93 8.12 -15.25
C ALA A 84 -8.93 7.91 -16.39
N ALA A 85 -7.63 7.85 -16.08
CA ALA A 85 -6.58 7.56 -17.04
C ALA A 85 -6.73 6.17 -17.66
N ALA A 86 -7.03 5.14 -16.85
CA ALA A 86 -7.26 3.78 -17.32
C ALA A 86 -8.45 3.70 -18.27
N PHE A 87 -9.57 4.36 -17.97
CA PHE A 87 -10.73 4.46 -18.86
C PHE A 87 -10.39 5.21 -20.15
N GLY A 88 -9.72 6.36 -20.05
CA GLY A 88 -9.33 7.15 -21.23
C GLY A 88 -8.46 6.33 -22.19
N VAL A 89 -7.42 5.69 -21.65
CA VAL A 89 -6.52 4.85 -22.46
C VAL A 89 -7.20 3.58 -22.98
N HIS A 90 -8.14 2.99 -22.25
CA HIS A 90 -8.83 1.78 -22.69
C HIS A 90 -9.87 2.08 -23.79
N ARG A 91 -10.69 3.12 -23.59
CA ARG A 91 -11.86 3.41 -24.44
C ARG A 91 -11.51 4.13 -25.75
N PHE A 92 -10.54 5.06 -25.69
CA PHE A 92 -10.25 5.91 -26.82
C PHE A 92 -8.99 5.47 -27.57
N ARG A 93 -9.06 5.52 -28.91
CA ARG A 93 -7.91 5.36 -29.81
C ARG A 93 -7.47 6.75 -30.24
N PHE A 94 -6.32 7.20 -29.78
CA PHE A 94 -5.77 8.52 -30.13
C PHE A 94 -4.26 8.40 -30.36
N PHE A 95 -3.72 9.37 -31.09
CA PHE A 95 -2.29 9.45 -31.33
C PHE A 95 -1.52 9.66 -30.02
N GLY A 96 -0.47 8.90 -29.80
CA GLY A 96 0.33 8.99 -28.56
C GLY A 96 -0.21 8.19 -27.36
N ARG A 97 -1.24 7.35 -27.53
CA ARG A 97 -1.82 6.51 -26.46
C ARG A 97 -0.76 5.67 -25.72
N GLU A 98 0.17 5.05 -26.46
CA GLU A 98 1.22 4.24 -25.90
C GLU A 98 2.24 5.09 -25.12
N SER A 99 2.58 6.26 -25.68
CA SER A 99 3.46 7.23 -25.01
C SER A 99 2.86 7.75 -23.71
N ILE A 100 1.56 8.04 -23.67
CA ILE A 100 0.86 8.44 -22.44
C ILE A 100 0.85 7.30 -21.43
N SER A 101 0.57 6.06 -21.87
CA SER A 101 0.63 4.90 -20.99
C SER A 101 2.03 4.71 -20.40
N PHE A 102 3.07 4.90 -21.19
CA PHE A 102 4.46 4.84 -20.73
C PHE A 102 4.77 5.96 -19.73
N LEU A 103 4.39 7.20 -20.05
CA LEU A 103 4.59 8.35 -19.15
C LEU A 103 3.87 8.20 -17.80
N LEU A 104 2.65 7.61 -17.82
CA LEU A 104 1.90 7.32 -16.60
C LEU A 104 2.62 6.29 -15.70
N VAL A 105 3.35 5.35 -16.29
CA VAL A 105 4.07 4.31 -15.52
C VAL A 105 5.46 4.79 -15.07
N LEU A 106 6.01 5.81 -15.71
CA LEU A 106 7.37 6.30 -15.46
C LEU A 106 7.65 6.62 -13.97
N PRO A 107 6.75 7.27 -13.19
CA PRO A 107 7.05 7.61 -11.80
C PRO A 107 7.40 6.42 -10.91
N ILE A 108 6.82 5.23 -11.14
CA ILE A 108 7.15 4.04 -10.35
C ILE A 108 8.47 3.38 -10.79
N ALA A 109 8.92 3.66 -12.03
CA ALA A 109 10.18 3.15 -12.56
C ALA A 109 11.39 4.00 -12.10
N LEU A 110 11.15 5.25 -11.68
CA LEU A 110 12.19 6.13 -11.19
C LEU A 110 12.57 5.78 -9.74
N PRO A 111 13.86 5.84 -9.37
CA PRO A 111 14.28 5.73 -7.99
C PRO A 111 13.57 6.78 -7.12
N GLY A 112 12.99 6.36 -5.98
CA GLY A 112 12.20 7.24 -5.10
C GLY A 112 12.96 8.50 -4.65
N ILE A 113 14.29 8.41 -4.47
CA ILE A 113 15.11 9.54 -4.11
C ILE A 113 15.13 10.63 -5.22
N ILE A 114 15.18 10.22 -6.48
CA ILE A 114 15.15 11.14 -7.63
C ILE A 114 13.78 11.83 -7.71
N THR A 115 12.71 11.06 -7.57
CA THR A 115 11.34 11.59 -7.55
C THR A 115 11.15 12.56 -6.38
N GLY A 116 11.61 12.19 -5.19
CA GLY A 116 11.53 13.04 -4.00
C GLY A 116 12.29 14.35 -4.16
N MET A 117 13.54 14.31 -4.67
CA MET A 117 14.34 15.51 -4.93
C MET A 117 13.71 16.41 -5.99
N ALA A 118 13.19 15.84 -7.08
CA ALA A 118 12.53 16.61 -8.13
C ALA A 118 11.26 17.31 -7.60
N LEU A 119 10.45 16.61 -6.81
CA LEU A 119 9.27 17.19 -6.16
C LEU A 119 9.65 18.29 -5.15
N ASN A 120 10.68 18.05 -4.34
CA ASN A 120 11.19 19.07 -3.41
C ASN A 120 11.59 20.34 -4.17
N SER A 121 12.41 20.21 -5.23
CA SER A 121 12.85 21.35 -6.06
C SER A 121 11.65 22.08 -6.69
N TYR A 122 10.64 21.33 -7.16
CA TYR A 122 9.41 21.89 -7.70
C TYR A 122 8.64 22.69 -6.64
N PHE A 123 8.46 22.13 -5.45
CA PHE A 123 7.73 22.80 -4.37
C PHE A 123 8.46 24.04 -3.86
N VAL A 124 9.79 24.00 -3.77
CA VAL A 124 10.62 25.16 -3.41
C VAL A 124 10.52 26.25 -4.47
N PHE A 125 10.62 25.91 -5.74
CA PHE A 125 10.52 26.85 -6.86
C PHE A 125 9.20 27.64 -6.84
N TRP A 126 8.08 26.92 -6.60
CA TRP A 126 6.75 27.52 -6.52
C TRP A 126 6.39 28.04 -5.14
N LYS A 127 7.33 28.01 -4.18
CA LYS A 127 7.13 28.48 -2.78
C LYS A 127 5.95 27.80 -2.07
N PHE A 128 5.73 26.51 -2.33
CA PHE A 128 4.73 25.74 -1.59
C PHE A 128 5.16 25.58 -0.13
N ASN A 129 4.21 25.70 0.78
CA ASN A 129 4.42 25.32 2.18
C ASN A 129 4.45 23.82 2.31
N PHE A 130 5.56 23.28 2.83
CA PHE A 130 5.71 21.85 3.06
C PHE A 130 4.78 21.38 4.18
N GLY A 131 4.16 20.20 4.00
CA GLY A 131 3.25 19.60 4.96
C GLY A 131 2.37 18.52 4.33
N LEU A 132 1.18 18.32 4.88
CA LEU A 132 0.27 17.26 4.42
C LEU A 132 0.07 17.24 2.90
N TRP A 133 -0.18 18.38 2.28
CA TRP A 133 -0.49 18.43 0.84
C TRP A 133 0.70 18.12 -0.05
N THR A 134 1.91 18.52 0.31
CA THR A 134 3.12 18.17 -0.43
C THR A 134 3.44 16.68 -0.29
N ILE A 135 3.17 16.06 0.88
CA ILE A 135 3.23 14.61 1.07
C ILE A 135 2.20 13.94 0.17
N VAL A 136 0.93 14.36 0.21
CA VAL A 136 -0.17 13.76 -0.57
C VAL A 136 0.11 13.82 -2.06
N ILE A 137 0.57 14.96 -2.58
CA ILE A 137 0.94 15.11 -4.00
C ILE A 137 2.10 14.16 -4.33
N GLY A 138 3.14 14.12 -3.50
CA GLY A 138 4.28 13.23 -3.68
C GLY A 138 3.86 11.76 -3.74
N HIS A 139 3.02 11.33 -2.81
CA HIS A 139 2.51 9.96 -2.78
C HIS A 139 1.56 9.65 -3.93
N ALA A 140 0.73 10.61 -4.34
CA ALA A 140 -0.19 10.42 -5.45
C ALA A 140 0.54 10.11 -6.77
N THR A 141 1.77 10.62 -6.97
CA THR A 141 2.53 10.39 -8.21
C THR A 141 2.74 8.90 -8.54
N PHE A 142 3.04 8.07 -7.55
CA PHE A 142 3.21 6.63 -7.75
C PHE A 142 1.94 5.82 -7.44
N CYS A 143 1.08 6.27 -6.54
CA CYS A 143 -0.19 5.63 -6.25
C CYS A 143 -1.12 5.60 -7.46
N VAL A 144 -1.16 6.69 -8.26
CA VAL A 144 -1.91 6.77 -9.51
C VAL A 144 -1.52 5.65 -10.47
N VAL A 145 -0.23 5.34 -10.57
CA VAL A 145 0.30 4.27 -11.43
C VAL A 145 -0.24 2.90 -11.01
N VAL A 146 -0.25 2.64 -9.71
CA VAL A 146 -0.73 1.36 -9.15
C VAL A 146 -2.21 1.16 -9.46
N VAL A 147 -3.03 2.16 -9.22
CA VAL A 147 -4.47 2.10 -9.54
C VAL A 147 -4.68 1.98 -11.05
N TYR A 148 -3.99 2.78 -11.86
CA TYR A 148 -4.05 2.72 -13.31
C TYR A 148 -3.77 1.31 -13.83
N ASN A 149 -2.66 0.68 -13.39
CA ASN A 149 -2.29 -0.66 -13.83
C ASN A 149 -3.33 -1.72 -13.44
N ASN A 150 -3.88 -1.66 -12.21
CA ASN A 150 -4.91 -2.59 -11.77
C ASN A 150 -6.20 -2.45 -12.59
N VAL A 151 -6.65 -1.21 -12.81
CA VAL A 151 -7.89 -0.93 -13.53
C VAL A 151 -7.76 -1.25 -15.02
N VAL A 152 -6.66 -0.84 -15.68
CA VAL A 152 -6.46 -1.13 -17.10
C VAL A 152 -6.32 -2.62 -17.38
N ALA A 153 -5.61 -3.35 -16.50
CA ALA A 153 -5.49 -4.81 -16.59
C ALA A 153 -6.87 -5.51 -16.47
N ARG A 154 -7.74 -5.00 -15.62
CA ARG A 154 -9.11 -5.50 -15.47
C ARG A 154 -9.96 -5.17 -16.69
N LEU A 155 -9.95 -3.92 -17.14
CA LEU A 155 -10.69 -3.48 -18.33
C LEU A 155 -10.33 -4.29 -19.58
N ARG A 156 -9.06 -4.64 -19.77
CA ARG A 156 -8.62 -5.48 -20.91
C ARG A 156 -9.18 -6.91 -20.88
N ARG A 157 -9.63 -7.40 -19.72
CA ARG A 157 -10.23 -8.74 -19.57
C ARG A 157 -11.75 -8.74 -19.67
N VAL A 158 -12.37 -7.56 -19.71
CA VAL A 158 -13.83 -7.41 -19.86
C VAL A 158 -14.17 -7.44 -21.35
N PRO A 159 -15.01 -8.39 -21.80
CA PRO A 159 -15.45 -8.41 -23.18
C PRO A 159 -16.24 -7.13 -23.54
N GLY A 160 -15.91 -6.50 -24.67
CA GLY A 160 -16.63 -5.32 -25.17
C GLY A 160 -18.11 -5.56 -25.41
N SER A 161 -18.46 -6.81 -25.76
CA SER A 161 -19.85 -7.26 -25.97
C SER A 161 -20.77 -7.02 -24.78
N LEU A 162 -20.27 -6.97 -23.54
CA LEU A 162 -21.09 -6.63 -22.37
C LEU A 162 -21.59 -5.18 -22.42
N THR A 163 -20.73 -4.27 -22.85
CA THR A 163 -21.09 -2.86 -23.01
C THR A 163 -22.04 -2.66 -24.19
N GLU A 164 -21.79 -3.35 -25.31
CA GLU A 164 -22.65 -3.33 -26.52
C GLU A 164 -24.04 -3.89 -26.20
N ALA A 165 -24.13 -5.07 -25.58
CA ALA A 165 -25.40 -5.67 -25.19
C ALA A 165 -26.21 -4.79 -24.22
N SER A 166 -25.54 -4.07 -23.30
CA SER A 166 -26.20 -3.11 -22.41
C SER A 166 -26.85 -1.97 -23.20
N MET A 167 -26.14 -1.44 -24.20
CA MET A 167 -26.65 -0.36 -25.05
C MET A 167 -27.77 -0.85 -26.01
N ASP A 168 -27.66 -2.08 -26.51
CA ASP A 168 -28.70 -2.71 -27.35
C ASP A 168 -30.02 -2.91 -26.57
N LEU A 169 -29.93 -3.08 -25.25
CA LEU A 169 -31.07 -3.12 -24.35
C LEU A 169 -31.60 -1.73 -23.93
N GLY A 170 -31.07 -0.66 -24.54
CA GLY A 170 -31.53 0.71 -24.36
C GLY A 170 -30.88 1.46 -23.18
N ALA A 171 -29.84 0.91 -22.56
CA ALA A 171 -29.12 1.61 -21.51
C ALA A 171 -28.27 2.74 -22.09
N ASP A 172 -28.33 3.91 -21.45
CA ASP A 172 -27.41 5.01 -21.78
C ASP A 172 -25.98 4.77 -21.23
N GLY A 173 -25.05 5.67 -21.57
CA GLY A 173 -23.64 5.53 -21.16
C GLY A 173 -23.43 5.57 -19.64
N ILE A 174 -24.25 6.31 -18.89
CA ILE A 174 -24.19 6.40 -17.41
C ILE A 174 -24.75 5.13 -16.80
N GLN A 175 -25.86 4.63 -17.32
CA GLN A 175 -26.47 3.37 -16.89
C GLN A 175 -25.52 2.20 -17.15
N THR A 176 -24.95 2.11 -18.34
CA THR A 176 -23.95 1.10 -18.70
C THR A 176 -22.73 1.18 -17.78
N PHE A 177 -22.22 2.39 -17.49
CA PHE A 177 -21.12 2.56 -16.54
C PHE A 177 -21.51 2.06 -15.14
N ARG A 178 -22.65 2.51 -14.60
CA ARG A 178 -23.07 2.22 -13.22
C ARG A 178 -23.41 0.75 -13.00
N TYR A 179 -24.11 0.13 -13.96
CA TYR A 179 -24.68 -1.22 -13.76
C TYR A 179 -23.85 -2.35 -14.38
N VAL A 180 -22.97 -2.03 -15.36
CA VAL A 180 -22.16 -3.03 -16.05
C VAL A 180 -20.68 -2.81 -15.78
N THR A 181 -20.14 -1.62 -16.14
CA THR A 181 -18.70 -1.38 -16.12
C THR A 181 -18.16 -1.26 -14.69
N PHE A 182 -18.76 -0.40 -13.85
CA PHE A 182 -18.29 -0.17 -12.48
C PHE A 182 -18.32 -1.44 -11.62
N PRO A 183 -19.39 -2.24 -11.57
CA PRO A 183 -19.38 -3.51 -10.84
C PRO A 183 -18.29 -4.47 -11.33
N THR A 184 -18.05 -4.51 -12.63
CA THR A 184 -17.05 -5.41 -13.22
C THR A 184 -15.62 -5.04 -12.85
N ILE A 185 -15.32 -3.75 -12.67
CA ILE A 185 -13.98 -3.27 -12.26
C ILE A 185 -13.84 -3.02 -10.77
N SER A 186 -14.90 -3.13 -9.97
CA SER A 186 -14.91 -2.81 -8.54
C SER A 186 -13.83 -3.56 -7.75
N THR A 187 -13.60 -4.84 -8.07
CA THR A 187 -12.53 -5.64 -7.46
C THR A 187 -11.13 -5.07 -7.77
N ALA A 188 -10.92 -4.56 -8.97
CA ALA A 188 -9.65 -3.92 -9.33
C ALA A 188 -9.48 -2.55 -8.67
N LEU A 189 -10.56 -1.80 -8.47
CA LEU A 189 -10.55 -0.55 -7.71
C LEU A 189 -10.22 -0.80 -6.24
N ILE A 190 -10.84 -1.78 -5.62
CA ILE A 190 -10.57 -2.14 -4.22
C ILE A 190 -9.13 -2.61 -4.07
N SER A 191 -8.67 -3.55 -4.90
CA SER A 191 -7.29 -4.05 -4.80
C SER A 191 -6.25 -2.97 -5.11
N GLY A 192 -6.47 -2.16 -6.15
CA GLY A 192 -5.60 -1.04 -6.50
C GLY A 192 -5.57 0.03 -5.41
N GLY A 193 -6.72 0.34 -4.80
CA GLY A 193 -6.81 1.27 -3.67
C GLY A 193 -6.12 0.76 -2.42
N LEU A 194 -6.29 -0.51 -2.06
CA LEU A 194 -5.58 -1.10 -0.91
C LEU A 194 -4.06 -1.11 -1.12
N LEU A 195 -3.59 -1.44 -2.33
CA LEU A 195 -2.17 -1.38 -2.66
C LEU A 195 -1.63 0.06 -2.62
N ALA A 196 -2.37 1.02 -3.17
CA ALA A 196 -2.00 2.44 -3.14
C ALA A 196 -1.93 2.96 -1.69
N PHE A 197 -2.89 2.59 -0.85
CA PHE A 197 -2.89 2.93 0.57
C PHE A 197 -1.67 2.36 1.30
N ALA A 198 -1.39 1.07 1.10
CA ALA A 198 -0.25 0.41 1.74
C ALA A 198 1.08 1.04 1.32
N LEU A 199 1.28 1.29 0.01
CA LEU A 199 2.47 1.95 -0.51
C LEU A 199 2.63 3.38 0.01
N SER A 200 1.54 4.15 0.09
CA SER A 200 1.57 5.51 0.62
C SER A 200 1.84 5.53 2.13
N PHE A 201 1.30 4.56 2.88
CA PHE A 201 1.48 4.49 4.33
C PHE A 201 2.93 4.19 4.73
N ASP A 202 3.61 3.35 3.96
CA ASP A 202 5.00 2.88 4.24
C ASP A 202 6.08 3.75 3.56
N GLU A 203 5.69 4.81 2.83
CA GLU A 203 6.64 5.60 2.05
C GLU A 203 7.52 6.49 2.94
N VAL A 204 8.83 6.26 2.88
CA VAL A 204 9.87 6.99 3.62
C VAL A 204 10.62 7.97 2.73
N ILE A 205 11.06 7.52 1.56
CA ILE A 205 12.04 8.25 0.75
C ILE A 205 11.43 9.52 0.18
N VAL A 206 10.32 9.43 -0.55
CA VAL A 206 9.64 10.61 -1.11
C VAL A 206 9.16 11.52 0.01
N THR A 207 8.64 10.94 1.11
CA THR A 207 8.18 11.69 2.26
C THR A 207 9.29 12.52 2.89
N THR A 208 10.51 12.00 3.00
CA THR A 208 11.66 12.74 3.55
C THR A 208 11.92 14.06 2.80
N PHE A 209 11.63 14.10 1.49
CA PHE A 209 11.80 15.31 0.67
C PHE A 209 10.57 16.20 0.62
N THR A 210 9.39 15.68 0.97
CA THR A 210 8.12 16.40 0.78
C THR A 210 7.41 16.79 2.08
N ALA A 211 7.81 16.24 3.23
CA ALA A 211 7.13 16.46 4.51
C ALA A 211 7.53 17.77 5.22
N GLY A 212 8.68 18.35 4.89
CA GLY A 212 9.22 19.49 5.63
C GLY A 212 9.56 19.10 7.07
N ALA A 213 8.99 19.80 8.03
CA ALA A 213 9.20 19.53 9.47
C ALA A 213 8.25 18.45 10.04
N GLN A 214 7.32 17.92 9.25
CA GLN A 214 6.36 16.91 9.70
C GLN A 214 6.94 15.51 9.58
N ASN A 215 6.57 14.63 10.52
CA ASN A 215 7.00 13.24 10.51
C ASN A 215 5.80 12.33 10.28
N THR A 216 5.85 11.51 9.23
CA THR A 216 4.97 10.35 9.09
C THR A 216 5.47 9.22 10.01
N LEU A 217 4.65 8.21 10.25
CA LEU A 217 5.00 7.11 11.14
C LEU A 217 6.27 6.36 10.69
N PRO A 218 6.47 6.02 9.42
CA PRO A 218 7.72 5.42 8.97
C PRO A 218 8.95 6.33 9.20
N ILE A 219 8.82 7.65 8.99
CA ILE A 219 9.91 8.60 9.27
C ILE A 219 10.19 8.68 10.78
N TRP A 220 9.16 8.71 11.61
CA TRP A 220 9.31 8.67 13.07
C TRP A 220 10.04 7.39 13.50
N ILE A 221 9.61 6.21 13.05
CA ILE A 221 10.26 4.92 13.30
C ILE A 221 11.74 4.97 12.88
N PHE A 222 12.01 5.38 11.64
CA PHE A 222 13.37 5.48 11.10
C PHE A 222 14.25 6.43 11.92
N GLY A 223 13.69 7.58 12.34
CA GLY A 223 14.36 8.54 13.20
C GLY A 223 14.75 7.95 14.56
N GLN A 224 13.83 7.25 15.23
CA GLN A 224 14.09 6.61 16.52
C GLN A 224 15.17 5.52 16.43
N ILE A 225 15.11 4.70 15.36
CA ILE A 225 16.13 3.67 15.12
C ILE A 225 17.49 4.30 14.88
N ARG A 226 17.59 5.35 14.05
CA ARG A 226 18.85 6.02 13.71
C ARG A 226 19.50 6.70 14.93
N LEU A 227 18.69 7.23 15.83
CA LEU A 227 19.17 7.89 17.06
C LEU A 227 19.40 6.90 18.19
N GLY A 228 19.02 5.63 18.06
CA GLY A 228 19.07 4.63 19.11
C GLY A 228 18.15 4.95 20.29
N GLN A 229 17.12 5.75 20.06
CA GLN A 229 16.18 6.21 21.08
C GLN A 229 14.87 5.44 20.99
N GLN A 230 14.19 5.27 22.14
CA GLN A 230 12.85 4.69 22.22
C GLN A 230 12.67 3.37 21.46
N LEU A 231 13.74 2.58 21.27
CA LEU A 231 13.70 1.31 20.53
C LEU A 231 12.59 0.35 21.01
N PRO A 232 12.34 0.18 22.32
CA PRO A 232 11.22 -0.64 22.77
C PRO A 232 9.86 -0.13 22.30
N GLN A 233 9.65 1.20 22.27
CA GLN A 233 8.41 1.79 21.76
C GLN A 233 8.25 1.56 20.25
N VAL A 234 9.33 1.64 19.48
CA VAL A 234 9.33 1.32 18.04
C VAL A 234 8.87 -0.13 17.82
N ASN A 235 9.41 -1.08 18.59
CA ASN A 235 9.01 -2.49 18.48
C ASN A 235 7.53 -2.69 18.83
N VAL A 236 7.02 -1.99 19.86
CA VAL A 236 5.59 -2.01 20.21
C VAL A 236 4.73 -1.44 19.07
N VAL A 237 5.13 -0.32 18.47
CA VAL A 237 4.41 0.26 17.32
C VAL A 237 4.33 -0.74 16.18
N VAL A 238 5.47 -1.35 15.80
CA VAL A 238 5.51 -2.35 14.73
C VAL A 238 4.63 -3.56 15.08
N PHE A 239 4.70 -4.04 16.32
CA PHE A 239 3.84 -5.14 16.80
C PHE A 239 2.35 -4.79 16.68
N LEU A 240 1.93 -3.59 17.11
CA LEU A 240 0.53 -3.15 17.04
C LEU A 240 0.05 -3.02 15.59
N ILE A 241 0.88 -2.49 14.69
CA ILE A 241 0.54 -2.39 13.27
C ILE A 241 0.39 -3.79 12.66
N LEU A 242 1.32 -4.70 12.94
CA LEU A 242 1.24 -6.08 12.47
C LEU A 242 -0.03 -6.78 12.99
N ALA A 243 -0.34 -6.64 14.27
CA ALA A 243 -1.55 -7.20 14.85
C ALA A 243 -2.81 -6.63 14.18
N LEU A 244 -2.84 -5.31 13.93
CA LEU A 244 -3.95 -4.64 13.25
C LEU A 244 -4.11 -5.12 11.79
N THR A 245 -3.01 -5.36 11.08
CA THR A 245 -3.06 -5.82 9.67
C THR A 245 -3.47 -7.29 9.53
N ILE A 246 -3.24 -8.13 10.54
CA ILE A 246 -3.69 -9.52 10.53
C ILE A 246 -5.22 -9.63 10.50
N ILE A 247 -5.92 -8.72 11.17
CA ILE A 247 -7.40 -8.76 11.26
C ILE A 247 -8.07 -8.68 9.87
N PRO A 248 -7.83 -7.65 9.05
CA PRO A 248 -8.46 -7.57 7.72
C PRO A 248 -8.00 -8.69 6.79
N VAL A 249 -6.75 -9.15 6.88
CA VAL A 249 -6.26 -10.28 6.08
C VAL A 249 -6.99 -11.58 6.45
N ALA A 250 -7.14 -11.87 7.75
CA ALA A 250 -7.86 -13.04 8.22
C ALA A 250 -9.35 -13.00 7.83
N LEU A 251 -9.98 -11.84 7.91
CA LEU A 251 -11.38 -11.64 7.47
C LEU A 251 -11.51 -11.84 5.96
N ALA A 252 -10.62 -11.27 5.16
CA ALA A 252 -10.62 -11.45 3.71
C ALA A 252 -10.46 -12.92 3.31
N GLN A 253 -9.57 -13.65 3.98
CA GLN A 253 -9.39 -15.10 3.73
C GLN A 253 -10.64 -15.91 4.08
N ARG A 254 -11.31 -15.60 5.19
CA ARG A 254 -12.57 -16.29 5.56
C ARG A 254 -13.66 -16.06 4.52
N LEU A 255 -13.89 -14.81 4.13
CA LEU A 255 -14.89 -14.45 3.12
C LEU A 255 -14.61 -15.10 1.75
N THR A 256 -13.34 -15.23 1.36
CA THR A 256 -12.95 -15.86 0.09
C THR A 256 -13.13 -17.38 0.14
N ARG A 257 -12.91 -18.02 1.28
CA ARG A 257 -13.16 -19.46 1.47
C ARG A 257 -14.65 -19.82 1.35
N GLU A 258 -15.53 -19.04 1.96
CA GLU A 258 -16.98 -19.25 1.87
C GLU A 258 -17.50 -19.12 0.44
N SER A 259 -16.92 -18.18 -0.36
CA SER A 259 -17.27 -18.03 -1.77
C SER A 259 -16.79 -19.18 -2.67
N GLY A 260 -15.75 -19.91 -2.27
CA GLY A 260 -15.18 -21.05 -3.00
C GLY A 260 -15.94 -22.34 -2.81
N ILE A 261 -16.62 -22.52 -1.68
CA ILE A 261 -17.38 -23.74 -1.36
C ILE A 261 -18.69 -23.84 -2.18
N LEU A 262 -19.25 -22.70 -2.61
CA LEU A 262 -20.46 -22.67 -3.44
C LEU A 262 -20.23 -22.95 -4.95
N ARG A 263 -18.99 -23.24 -5.38
CA ARG A 263 -18.65 -23.54 -6.79
C ARG A 263 -18.28 -25.00 -7.08
N THR A 264 -18.43 -25.87 -6.12
CA THR A 264 -18.11 -27.33 -6.27
C THR A 264 -19.33 -28.24 -6.08
N GLU A 265 -20.54 -27.76 -6.40
CA GLU A 265 -21.72 -28.60 -6.65
C GLU A 265 -22.18 -28.48 -8.09
#